data_6ee419a28cf6d20b3636b52dc5a01e5c
#
_entry.id   6ee419a28cf6d20b3636b52dc5a01e5c
#
_cell.length_a   1.000
_cell.length_b   1.000
_cell.length_c   1.000
_cell.angle_alpha   90.00
_cell.angle_beta   90.00
_cell.angle_gamma   90.00
#
_symmetry.space_group_name_H-M   'P 1'
#
loop_
_entity.id
_entity.type
_entity.pdbx_description
1 polymer ?
#
loop_
_entity_poly.entity_id
_entity_poly.type
_entity_poly.pdbx_seq_one_letter_code
_entity_poly.pdbx_strand_id
1 'polypeptide(L)'
;VPWGSVMLRIVQKSVVTDADADADAREKAPWWKAKKWAFYSLNKLFSRYGTPSQLAASMKMYKPFAETFIHNFAPEILKAYLHTADGIVSQHVWVSKPVLRHLLTFFSECIRPKSMWQLLRPHMQQIIETLVYPHLCFSDEDEELWELDPIDFVRLGSDPFEELGTPSSAASMLLNVTVTRRTKSMFEPTLTFITHVLNAYPAQCTARQFD
;
A
#
# COMPACT_ATOMS: atom_id res chain seq x y z
N VAL A 1 -16.15 -5.89 -17.75
CA VAL A 1 -17.11 -5.02 -17.04
C VAL A 1 -16.78 -3.58 -17.42
N PRO A 2 -17.66 -2.84 -18.13
CA PRO A 2 -17.31 -1.52 -18.70
C PRO A 2 -16.80 -0.52 -17.67
N TRP A 3 -17.44 -0.41 -16.50
CA TRP A 3 -17.02 0.52 -15.45
C TRP A 3 -15.68 0.12 -14.80
N GLY A 4 -15.37 -1.17 -14.70
CA GLY A 4 -14.07 -1.63 -14.21
C GLY A 4 -12.92 -1.18 -15.09
N SER A 5 -13.10 -1.20 -16.41
CA SER A 5 -12.13 -0.66 -17.36
C SER A 5 -11.97 0.86 -17.23
N VAL A 6 -13.05 1.58 -16.91
CA VAL A 6 -12.96 3.02 -16.62
C VAL A 6 -12.14 3.28 -15.36
N MET A 7 -12.35 2.51 -14.29
CA MET A 7 -11.56 2.64 -13.05
C MET A 7 -10.08 2.37 -13.30
N LEU A 8 -9.74 1.32 -14.06
CA LEU A 8 -8.35 1.03 -14.43
C LEU A 8 -7.72 2.19 -15.24
N ARG A 9 -8.45 2.76 -16.17
CA ARG A 9 -7.97 3.93 -16.94
C ARG A 9 -7.71 5.14 -16.03
N ILE A 10 -8.56 5.37 -15.02
CA ILE A 10 -8.34 6.44 -14.02
C ILE A 10 -7.09 6.16 -13.20
N VAL A 11 -6.90 4.91 -12.75
CA VAL A 11 -5.69 4.49 -12.00
C VAL A 11 -4.43 4.75 -12.83
N GLN A 12 -4.43 4.34 -14.09
CA GLN A 12 -3.28 4.46 -15.00
C GLN A 12 -3.02 5.88 -15.51
N LYS A 13 -4.00 6.79 -15.36
CA LYS A 13 -3.85 8.18 -15.81
C LYS A 13 -2.70 8.85 -15.08
N SER A 14 -1.71 9.33 -15.83
CA SER A 14 -0.70 10.23 -15.28
C SER A 14 -1.36 11.55 -14.87
N VAL A 15 -1.07 11.99 -13.66
CA VAL A 15 -1.54 13.27 -13.12
C VAL A 15 -0.32 14.16 -12.96
N VAL A 16 -0.30 15.24 -13.72
CA VAL A 16 0.68 16.30 -13.50
C VAL A 16 0.27 17.02 -12.22
N THR A 17 1.08 16.89 -11.20
CA THR A 17 0.95 17.66 -9.96
C THR A 17 1.78 18.93 -10.09
N ASP A 18 1.19 20.05 -9.72
CA ASP A 18 1.95 21.28 -9.57
C ASP A 18 2.96 21.08 -8.43
N ALA A 19 4.24 21.14 -8.76
CA ALA A 19 5.31 20.90 -7.78
C ALA A 19 5.34 21.99 -6.70
N ASP A 20 4.88 23.19 -7.03
CA ASP A 20 4.85 24.34 -6.14
C ASP A 20 3.56 24.41 -5.30
N ALA A 21 2.58 23.55 -5.56
CA ALA A 21 1.35 23.52 -4.78
C ALA A 21 1.62 22.95 -3.38
N ASP A 22 0.99 23.55 -2.38
CA ASP A 22 0.93 23.04 -1.01
C ASP A 22 0.41 21.57 -0.97
N ALA A 23 0.95 20.77 -0.05
CA ALA A 23 0.63 19.36 0.08
C ALA A 23 -0.88 19.12 0.23
N ASP A 24 -1.56 19.96 0.99
CA ASP A 24 -2.99 19.91 1.24
C ASP A 24 -3.81 20.22 -0.03
N ALA A 25 -3.36 21.18 -0.82
CA ALA A 25 -3.95 21.52 -2.11
C ALA A 25 -3.79 20.38 -3.13
N ARG A 26 -2.62 19.71 -3.15
CA ARG A 26 -2.39 18.51 -3.99
C ARG A 26 -3.34 17.38 -3.62
N GLU A 27 -3.48 17.07 -2.33
CA GLU A 27 -4.38 16.02 -1.84
C GLU A 27 -5.85 16.29 -2.24
N LYS A 28 -6.26 17.56 -2.23
CA LYS A 28 -7.63 18.00 -2.55
C LYS A 28 -7.90 18.12 -4.05
N ALA A 29 -6.89 18.01 -4.91
CA ALA A 29 -7.04 18.14 -6.34
C ALA A 29 -8.04 17.13 -6.91
N PRO A 30 -8.90 17.51 -7.89
CA PRO A 30 -9.99 16.68 -8.39
C PRO A 30 -9.53 15.32 -8.93
N TRP A 31 -8.39 15.28 -9.61
CA TRP A 31 -7.84 14.03 -10.14
C TRP A 31 -7.39 13.06 -9.04
N TRP A 32 -6.85 13.55 -7.93
CA TRP A 32 -6.48 12.70 -6.80
C TRP A 32 -7.71 12.17 -6.06
N LYS A 33 -8.78 12.96 -5.98
CA LYS A 33 -10.09 12.48 -5.50
C LYS A 33 -10.64 11.38 -6.41
N ALA A 34 -10.57 11.56 -7.74
CA ALA A 34 -11.00 10.55 -8.70
C ALA A 34 -10.17 9.27 -8.58
N LYS A 35 -8.83 9.38 -8.50
CA LYS A 35 -7.94 8.23 -8.28
C LYS A 35 -8.26 7.51 -6.97
N LYS A 36 -8.40 8.23 -5.85
CA LYS A 36 -8.78 7.64 -4.57
C LYS A 36 -10.03 6.76 -4.69
N TRP A 37 -11.07 7.25 -5.35
CA TRP A 37 -12.30 6.50 -5.53
C TRP A 37 -12.15 5.32 -6.48
N ALA A 38 -11.31 5.42 -7.52
CA ALA A 38 -11.00 4.32 -8.40
C ALA A 38 -10.27 3.19 -7.66
N PHE A 39 -9.20 3.51 -6.92
CA PHE A 39 -8.48 2.54 -6.07
C PHE A 39 -9.40 1.91 -5.02
N TYR A 40 -10.17 2.71 -4.30
CA TYR A 40 -11.14 2.23 -3.32
C TYR A 40 -12.14 1.24 -3.92
N SER A 41 -12.73 1.58 -5.07
CA SER A 41 -13.75 0.74 -5.73
C SER A 41 -13.16 -0.58 -6.21
N LEU A 42 -11.96 -0.57 -6.79
CA LEU A 42 -11.26 -1.77 -7.23
C LEU A 42 -10.87 -2.65 -6.04
N ASN A 43 -10.38 -2.06 -4.93
CA ASN A 43 -10.09 -2.78 -3.70
C ASN A 43 -11.34 -3.43 -3.10
N LYS A 44 -12.45 -2.70 -3.03
CA LYS A 44 -13.74 -3.25 -2.55
C LYS A 44 -14.22 -4.41 -3.40
N LEU A 45 -14.04 -4.33 -4.72
CA LEU A 45 -14.37 -5.41 -5.63
C LEU A 45 -13.50 -6.63 -5.37
N PHE A 46 -12.19 -6.41 -5.22
CA PHE A 46 -11.24 -7.47 -4.92
C PHE A 46 -11.48 -8.12 -3.55
N SER A 47 -11.70 -7.32 -2.51
CA SER A 47 -12.02 -7.80 -1.16
C SER A 47 -13.24 -8.71 -1.14
N ARG A 48 -14.25 -8.42 -1.98
CA ARG A 48 -15.48 -9.23 -2.06
C ARG A 48 -15.34 -10.48 -2.91
N TYR A 49 -14.63 -10.40 -4.02
CA TYR A 49 -14.64 -11.43 -5.06
C TYR A 49 -13.26 -12.03 -5.37
N GLY A 50 -12.20 -11.51 -4.77
CA GLY A 50 -10.83 -11.99 -4.99
C GLY A 50 -10.52 -13.37 -4.41
N THR A 51 -11.42 -13.92 -3.58
CA THR A 51 -11.26 -15.27 -3.01
C THR A 51 -12.56 -16.08 -3.19
N PRO A 52 -12.80 -16.64 -4.37
CA PRO A 52 -14.05 -17.35 -4.68
C PRO A 52 -14.41 -18.50 -3.74
N SER A 53 -13.40 -19.15 -3.16
CA SER A 53 -13.56 -20.25 -2.19
C SER A 53 -14.05 -19.78 -0.81
N GLN A 54 -13.93 -18.50 -0.50
CA GLN A 54 -14.31 -17.92 0.80
C GLN A 54 -15.53 -17.00 0.71
N LEU A 55 -16.29 -17.07 -0.37
CA LEU A 55 -17.52 -16.29 -0.50
C LEU A 55 -18.51 -16.65 0.60
N ALA A 56 -19.08 -15.62 1.23
CA ALA A 56 -20.16 -15.79 2.20
C ALA A 56 -21.36 -16.54 1.58
N ALA A 57 -22.13 -17.25 2.40
CA ALA A 57 -23.26 -18.06 1.94
C ALA A 57 -24.26 -17.24 1.10
N SER A 58 -24.55 -16.00 1.51
CA SER A 58 -25.41 -15.06 0.77
C SER A 58 -24.85 -14.60 -0.58
N MET A 59 -23.56 -14.82 -0.82
CA MET A 59 -22.87 -14.37 -2.03
C MET A 59 -22.51 -15.52 -2.98
N LYS A 60 -22.88 -16.76 -2.66
CA LYS A 60 -22.56 -17.94 -3.48
C LYS A 60 -23.07 -17.86 -4.92
N MET A 61 -24.17 -17.14 -5.17
CA MET A 61 -24.68 -16.86 -6.50
C MET A 61 -23.70 -16.12 -7.41
N TYR A 62 -22.77 -15.36 -6.83
CA TYR A 62 -21.73 -14.62 -7.55
C TYR A 62 -20.44 -15.42 -7.78
N LYS A 63 -20.40 -16.70 -7.41
CA LYS A 63 -19.20 -17.53 -7.55
C LYS A 63 -18.66 -17.58 -8.99
N PRO A 64 -19.49 -17.78 -10.05
CA PRO A 64 -18.98 -17.74 -11.43
C PRO A 64 -18.36 -16.40 -11.82
N PHE A 65 -18.94 -15.29 -11.33
CA PHE A 65 -18.37 -13.96 -11.51
C PHE A 65 -17.03 -13.85 -10.79
N ALA A 66 -16.93 -14.29 -9.54
CA ALA A 66 -15.71 -14.21 -8.74
C ALA A 66 -14.57 -15.06 -9.35
N GLU A 67 -14.88 -16.24 -9.90
CA GLU A 67 -13.93 -17.07 -10.63
C GLU A 67 -13.41 -16.38 -11.89
N THR A 68 -14.28 -15.78 -12.67
CA THR A 68 -13.89 -15.00 -13.85
C THR A 68 -13.09 -13.75 -13.45
N PHE A 69 -13.50 -13.09 -12.38
CA PHE A 69 -12.84 -11.88 -11.87
C PHE A 69 -11.40 -12.15 -11.44
N ILE A 70 -11.17 -13.20 -10.61
CA ILE A 70 -9.82 -13.49 -10.08
C ILE A 70 -8.85 -13.96 -11.17
N HIS A 71 -9.35 -14.59 -12.24
CA HIS A 71 -8.49 -15.07 -13.32
C HIS A 71 -8.21 -14.02 -14.39
N ASN A 72 -9.18 -13.17 -14.70
CA ASN A 72 -9.09 -12.29 -15.87
C ASN A 72 -8.90 -10.82 -15.52
N PHE A 73 -9.53 -10.33 -14.44
CA PHE A 73 -9.54 -8.89 -14.15
C PHE A 73 -8.62 -8.50 -12.99
N ALA A 74 -8.53 -9.32 -11.95
CA ALA A 74 -7.67 -9.05 -10.81
C ALA A 74 -6.17 -8.96 -11.19
N PRO A 75 -5.63 -9.76 -12.12
CA PRO A 75 -4.26 -9.60 -12.61
C PRO A 75 -4.00 -8.25 -13.28
N GLU A 76 -4.99 -7.71 -14.01
CA GLU A 76 -4.86 -6.39 -14.64
C GLU A 76 -4.85 -5.26 -13.60
N ILE A 77 -5.63 -5.40 -12.52
CA ILE A 77 -5.56 -4.47 -11.37
C ILE A 77 -4.16 -4.52 -10.76
N LEU A 78 -3.65 -5.73 -10.48
CA LEU A 78 -2.33 -5.90 -9.90
C LEU A 78 -1.24 -5.28 -10.77
N LYS A 79 -1.28 -5.51 -12.09
CA LYS A 79 -0.33 -4.92 -13.03
C LYS A 79 -0.36 -3.40 -13.00
N ALA A 80 -1.55 -2.79 -12.99
CA ALA A 80 -1.69 -1.34 -12.91
C ALA A 80 -1.15 -0.78 -11.58
N TYR A 81 -1.35 -1.51 -10.48
CA TYR A 81 -0.88 -1.11 -9.15
C TYR A 81 0.63 -1.27 -9.00
N LEU A 82 1.21 -2.35 -9.54
CA LEU A 82 2.66 -2.52 -9.61
C LEU A 82 3.33 -1.43 -10.45
N HIS A 83 2.72 -1.04 -11.56
CA HIS A 83 3.20 0.10 -12.35
C HIS A 83 3.14 1.42 -11.57
N THR A 84 2.09 1.63 -10.77
CA THR A 84 2.01 2.80 -9.88
C THR A 84 3.10 2.76 -8.81
N ALA A 85 3.34 1.61 -8.19
CA ALA A 85 4.39 1.42 -7.20
C ALA A 85 5.79 1.68 -7.80
N ASP A 86 6.05 1.18 -9.00
CA ASP A 86 7.29 1.43 -9.71
C ASP A 86 7.49 2.92 -10.02
N GLY A 87 6.43 3.61 -10.43
CA GLY A 87 6.46 5.07 -10.64
C GLY A 87 6.81 5.85 -9.37
N ILE A 88 6.30 5.43 -8.20
CA ILE A 88 6.64 6.05 -6.91
C ILE A 88 8.13 5.86 -6.61
N VAL A 89 8.64 4.63 -6.76
CA VAL A 89 9.99 4.26 -6.36
C VAL A 89 11.05 4.75 -7.35
N SER A 90 10.84 4.48 -8.65
CA SER A 90 11.86 4.72 -9.67
C SER A 90 11.82 6.11 -10.29
N GLN A 91 10.64 6.72 -10.33
CA GLN A 91 10.41 8.02 -10.97
C GLN A 91 10.07 9.12 -9.95
N HIS A 92 10.04 8.79 -8.66
CA HIS A 92 9.64 9.70 -7.57
C HIS A 92 8.31 10.43 -7.84
N VAL A 93 7.36 9.72 -8.48
CA VAL A 93 6.04 10.26 -8.76
C VAL A 93 5.29 10.41 -7.44
N TRP A 94 4.91 11.65 -7.15
CA TRP A 94 4.09 11.91 -5.97
C TRP A 94 2.71 11.28 -6.11
N VAL A 95 2.22 10.66 -5.04
CA VAL A 95 0.86 10.11 -4.93
C VAL A 95 0.22 10.55 -3.62
N SER A 96 -1.10 10.73 -3.65
CA SER A 96 -1.83 11.12 -2.44
C SER A 96 -1.81 10.01 -1.38
N LYS A 97 -1.75 10.39 -0.09
CA LYS A 97 -1.75 9.46 1.05
C LYS A 97 -2.88 8.40 0.96
N PRO A 98 -4.15 8.75 0.63
CA PRO A 98 -5.20 7.75 0.46
C PRO A 98 -4.96 6.76 -0.71
N VAL A 99 -4.37 7.22 -1.82
CA VAL A 99 -4.04 6.33 -2.94
C VAL A 99 -2.96 5.34 -2.54
N LEU A 100 -1.89 5.82 -1.90
CA LEU A 100 -0.81 4.97 -1.39
C LEU A 100 -1.33 3.92 -0.39
N ARG A 101 -2.16 4.34 0.56
CA ARG A 101 -2.82 3.42 1.49
C ARG A 101 -3.63 2.33 0.77
N HIS A 102 -4.42 2.70 -0.23
CA HIS A 102 -5.20 1.72 -1.00
C HIS A 102 -4.30 0.77 -1.81
N LEU A 103 -3.19 1.26 -2.34
CA LEU A 103 -2.18 0.47 -3.04
C LEU A 103 -1.61 -0.62 -2.12
N LEU A 104 -1.13 -0.24 -0.93
CA LEU A 104 -0.56 -1.16 0.07
C LEU A 104 -1.61 -2.15 0.58
N THR A 105 -2.84 -1.69 0.84
CA THR A 105 -3.95 -2.56 1.25
C THR A 105 -4.27 -3.62 0.20
N PHE A 106 -4.27 -3.26 -1.09
CA PHE A 106 -4.50 -4.21 -2.17
C PHE A 106 -3.41 -5.29 -2.23
N PHE A 107 -2.14 -4.91 -2.08
CA PHE A 107 -1.04 -5.88 -2.03
C PHE A 107 -1.21 -6.85 -0.85
N SER A 108 -1.63 -6.37 0.32
CA SER A 108 -1.93 -7.22 1.49
C SER A 108 -3.03 -8.24 1.19
N GLU A 109 -4.08 -7.85 0.48
CA GLU A 109 -5.15 -8.76 0.09
C GLU A 109 -4.71 -9.77 -0.99
N CYS A 110 -3.81 -9.39 -1.91
CA CYS A 110 -3.26 -10.27 -2.95
C CYS A 110 -2.40 -11.41 -2.40
N ILE A 111 -1.91 -11.30 -1.16
CA ILE A 111 -1.14 -12.37 -0.51
C ILE A 111 -1.99 -13.62 -0.27
N ARG A 112 -3.28 -13.49 -0.04
CA ARG A 112 -4.18 -14.60 0.32
C ARG A 112 -4.44 -15.57 -0.83
N PRO A 113 -4.94 -15.13 -2.01
CA PRO A 113 -5.21 -16.03 -3.13
C PRO A 113 -3.89 -16.52 -3.75
N LYS A 114 -3.75 -17.84 -3.92
CA LYS A 114 -2.52 -18.45 -4.47
C LYS A 114 -2.16 -17.88 -5.85
N SER A 115 -3.14 -17.69 -6.73
CA SER A 115 -2.94 -17.15 -8.08
C SER A 115 -2.37 -15.73 -8.05
N MET A 116 -2.91 -14.85 -7.20
CA MET A 116 -2.44 -13.47 -7.08
C MET A 116 -1.07 -13.40 -6.40
N TRP A 117 -0.84 -14.25 -5.38
CA TRP A 117 0.47 -14.35 -4.75
C TRP A 117 1.57 -14.77 -5.73
N GLN A 118 1.30 -15.71 -6.64
CA GLN A 118 2.27 -16.11 -7.65
C GLN A 118 2.71 -14.96 -8.55
N LEU A 119 1.81 -14.03 -8.85
CA LEU A 119 2.09 -12.84 -9.64
C LEU A 119 2.79 -11.74 -8.82
N LEU A 120 2.42 -11.57 -7.55
CA LEU A 120 2.98 -10.54 -6.67
C LEU A 120 4.36 -10.91 -6.11
N ARG A 121 4.59 -12.20 -5.83
CA ARG A 121 5.80 -12.71 -5.17
C ARG A 121 7.12 -12.18 -5.74
N PRO A 122 7.33 -12.12 -7.07
CA PRO A 122 8.61 -11.64 -7.63
C PRO A 122 8.94 -10.19 -7.26
N HIS A 123 7.93 -9.38 -6.96
CA HIS A 123 8.07 -7.96 -6.65
C HIS A 123 8.09 -7.69 -5.14
N MET A 124 7.76 -8.69 -4.31
CA MET A 124 7.44 -8.46 -2.91
C MET A 124 8.63 -7.97 -2.10
N GLN A 125 9.83 -8.52 -2.34
CA GLN A 125 11.03 -8.09 -1.64
C GLN A 125 11.34 -6.62 -1.94
N GLN A 126 11.32 -6.24 -3.20
CA GLN A 126 11.52 -4.85 -3.61
C GLN A 126 10.45 -3.92 -2.98
N ILE A 127 9.18 -4.33 -2.99
CA ILE A 127 8.09 -3.56 -2.35
C ILE A 127 8.38 -3.36 -0.86
N ILE A 128 8.85 -4.38 -0.15
CA ILE A 128 9.19 -4.25 1.27
C ILE A 128 10.32 -3.25 1.47
N GLU A 129 11.40 -3.36 0.70
CA GLU A 129 12.60 -2.55 0.87
C GLU A 129 12.41 -1.09 0.45
N THR A 130 11.69 -0.85 -0.65
CA THR A 130 11.63 0.47 -1.28
C THR A 130 10.31 1.21 -1.08
N LEU A 131 9.24 0.53 -0.71
CA LEU A 131 7.93 1.14 -0.53
C LEU A 131 7.40 0.98 0.90
N VAL A 132 7.53 -0.21 1.51
CA VAL A 132 7.01 -0.45 2.87
C VAL A 132 7.94 0.17 3.90
N TYR A 133 9.22 -0.15 3.87
CA TYR A 133 10.19 0.30 4.86
C TYR A 133 10.25 1.83 5.03
N PRO A 134 10.33 2.65 3.97
CA PRO A 134 10.36 4.10 4.13
C PRO A 134 9.12 4.70 4.81
N HIS A 135 7.96 4.00 4.73
CA HIS A 135 6.73 4.43 5.40
C HIS A 135 6.58 3.91 6.83
N LEU A 136 7.54 3.12 7.31
CA LEU A 136 7.65 2.68 8.71
C LEU A 136 8.72 3.47 9.48
N CYS A 137 9.56 4.22 8.77
CA CYS A 137 10.58 5.07 9.36
C CYS A 137 9.97 6.38 9.87
N PHE A 138 10.65 7.00 10.81
CA PHE A 138 10.34 8.32 11.33
C PHE A 138 10.47 9.35 10.20
N SER A 139 9.44 10.12 9.94
CA SER A 139 9.36 11.08 8.84
C SER A 139 9.64 12.51 9.28
N ASP A 140 9.92 13.40 8.31
CA ASP A 140 10.05 14.83 8.59
C ASP A 140 8.76 15.40 9.22
N GLU A 141 7.57 14.89 8.80
CA GLU A 141 6.28 15.28 9.41
C GLU A 141 6.19 14.84 10.89
N ASP A 142 6.74 13.66 11.22
CA ASP A 142 6.80 13.18 12.60
C ASP A 142 7.79 14.01 13.43
N GLU A 143 8.91 14.43 12.84
CA GLU A 143 9.89 15.32 13.49
C GLU A 143 9.27 16.69 13.79
N GLU A 144 8.59 17.29 12.80
CA GLU A 144 7.90 18.56 12.98
C GLU A 144 6.83 18.49 14.09
N LEU A 145 6.04 17.42 14.12
CA LEU A 145 5.02 17.22 15.15
C LEU A 145 5.66 16.99 16.52
N TRP A 146 6.75 16.21 16.59
CA TRP A 146 7.49 15.98 17.82
C TRP A 146 8.09 17.27 18.39
N GLU A 147 8.63 18.13 17.54
CA GLU A 147 9.19 19.43 17.96
C GLU A 147 8.10 20.41 18.39
N LEU A 148 6.94 20.40 17.72
CA LEU A 148 5.83 21.32 17.99
C LEU A 148 5.02 20.91 19.22
N ASP A 149 4.62 19.64 19.31
CA ASP A 149 3.81 19.10 20.40
C ASP A 149 4.13 17.59 20.64
N PRO A 150 5.14 17.28 21.47
CA PRO A 150 5.51 15.92 21.81
C PRO A 150 4.37 15.10 22.44
N ILE A 151 3.47 15.78 23.17
CA ILE A 151 2.34 15.10 23.82
C ILE A 151 1.31 14.65 22.78
N ASP A 152 1.03 15.51 21.80
CA ASP A 152 0.12 15.18 20.71
C ASP A 152 0.71 14.10 19.80
N PHE A 153 2.02 14.13 19.53
CA PHE A 153 2.73 13.07 18.81
C PHE A 153 2.54 11.70 19.48
N VAL A 154 2.79 11.60 20.79
CA VAL A 154 2.61 10.34 21.54
C VAL A 154 1.14 9.93 21.57
N ARG A 155 0.22 10.87 21.70
CA ARG A 155 -1.22 10.61 21.70
C ARG A 155 -1.66 10.03 20.36
N LEU A 156 -1.28 10.65 19.25
CA LEU A 156 -1.63 10.20 17.88
C LEU A 156 -1.04 8.82 17.58
N GLY A 157 0.21 8.58 17.94
CA GLY A 157 0.87 7.28 17.79
C GLY A 157 0.28 6.17 18.68
N SER A 158 -0.48 6.56 19.73
CA SER A 158 -1.14 5.62 20.65
C SER A 158 -2.63 5.42 20.35
N ASP A 159 -3.23 6.23 19.47
CA ASP A 159 -4.64 6.12 19.11
C ASP A 159 -4.84 5.17 17.92
N PRO A 160 -5.39 3.96 18.13
CA PRO A 160 -5.62 2.99 17.06
C PRO A 160 -6.59 3.50 15.98
N PHE A 161 -7.43 4.48 16.27
CA PHE A 161 -8.41 5.03 15.33
C PHE A 161 -7.78 6.07 14.41
N GLU A 162 -6.89 6.90 14.91
CA GLU A 162 -6.12 7.87 14.11
C GLU A 162 -5.11 7.15 13.22
N GLU A 163 -4.47 6.11 13.73
CA GLU A 163 -3.53 5.28 12.98
C GLU A 163 -4.23 4.49 11.84
N LEU A 164 -5.49 4.03 12.09
CA LEU A 164 -6.28 3.29 11.11
C LEU A 164 -6.62 4.16 9.89
N GLY A 165 -5.86 4.10 8.86
CA GLY A 165 -6.15 4.82 7.62
C GLY A 165 -4.96 5.57 7.05
N THR A 166 -3.82 5.50 7.73
CA THR A 166 -2.56 6.08 7.25
C THR A 166 -1.83 5.12 6.27
N PRO A 167 -0.93 5.63 5.45
CA PRO A 167 -0.01 4.78 4.67
C PRO A 167 0.87 3.91 5.56
N SER A 168 1.33 4.42 6.71
CA SER A 168 2.16 3.70 7.68
C SER A 168 1.45 2.46 8.23
N SER A 169 0.20 2.59 8.67
CA SER A 169 -0.57 1.43 9.13
C SER A 169 -0.81 0.40 8.03
N ALA A 170 -1.03 0.84 6.79
CA ALA A 170 -1.15 -0.07 5.65
C ALA A 170 0.17 -0.78 5.32
N ALA A 171 1.30 -0.09 5.46
CA ALA A 171 2.65 -0.66 5.30
C ALA A 171 2.94 -1.71 6.38
N SER A 172 2.66 -1.39 7.63
CA SER A 172 2.78 -2.30 8.79
C SER A 172 1.90 -3.55 8.60
N MET A 173 0.67 -3.38 8.18
CA MET A 173 -0.25 -4.48 7.87
C MET A 173 0.28 -5.36 6.72
N LEU A 174 0.79 -4.76 5.64
CA LEU A 174 1.35 -5.48 4.51
C LEU A 174 2.55 -6.33 4.94
N LEU A 175 3.48 -5.76 5.70
CA LEU A 175 4.64 -6.47 6.22
C LEU A 175 4.20 -7.66 7.11
N ASN A 176 3.33 -7.42 8.07
CA ASN A 176 2.83 -8.45 8.98
C ASN A 176 2.13 -9.59 8.22
N VAL A 177 1.20 -9.29 7.32
CA VAL A 177 0.50 -10.31 6.53
C VAL A 177 1.48 -11.09 5.65
N THR A 178 2.50 -10.44 5.09
CA THR A 178 3.52 -11.09 4.26
C THR A 178 4.31 -12.11 5.06
N VAL A 179 4.90 -11.71 6.18
CA VAL A 179 5.75 -12.61 6.99
C VAL A 179 4.94 -13.72 7.68
N THR A 180 3.70 -13.45 8.09
CA THR A 180 2.86 -14.44 8.77
C THR A 180 2.22 -15.44 7.80
N ARG A 181 1.77 -15.00 6.64
CA ARG A 181 1.10 -15.87 5.65
C ARG A 181 2.05 -16.57 4.69
N ARG A 182 3.22 -15.98 4.45
CA ARG A 182 4.25 -16.51 3.52
C ARG A 182 5.58 -16.72 4.20
N THR A 183 5.55 -17.13 5.47
CA THR A 183 6.72 -17.32 6.34
C THR A 183 7.86 -18.06 5.64
N LYS A 184 7.57 -19.20 5.00
CA LYS A 184 8.60 -20.03 4.33
C LYS A 184 9.39 -19.31 3.22
N SER A 185 8.82 -18.27 2.62
CA SER A 185 9.41 -17.59 1.45
C SER A 185 9.79 -16.15 1.71
N MET A 186 9.27 -15.54 2.77
CA MET A 186 9.42 -14.09 2.98
C MET A 186 10.03 -13.75 4.35
N PHE A 187 9.96 -14.65 5.34
CA PHE A 187 10.47 -14.34 6.67
C PHE A 187 11.99 -14.13 6.67
N GLU A 188 12.75 -15.09 6.13
CA GLU A 188 14.20 -15.01 6.11
C GLU A 188 14.74 -13.83 5.29
N PRO A 189 14.27 -13.58 4.03
CA PRO A 189 14.69 -12.40 3.27
C PRO A 189 14.35 -11.07 3.98
N THR A 190 13.18 -10.98 4.59
CA THR A 190 12.76 -9.78 5.33
C THR A 190 13.66 -9.57 6.58
N LEU A 191 13.93 -10.62 7.33
CA LEU A 191 14.83 -10.56 8.50
C LEU A 191 16.24 -10.16 8.09
N THR A 192 16.75 -10.71 7.00
CA THR A 192 18.09 -10.38 6.46
C THR A 192 18.15 -8.88 6.09
N PHE A 193 17.12 -8.36 5.44
CA PHE A 193 17.02 -6.94 5.11
C PHE A 193 17.03 -6.06 6.38
N ILE A 194 16.17 -6.37 7.36
CA ILE A 194 16.11 -5.62 8.64
C ILE A 194 17.47 -5.67 9.35
N THR A 195 18.11 -6.83 9.40
CA THR A 195 19.44 -6.97 10.01
C THR A 195 20.48 -6.13 9.28
N HIS A 196 20.42 -6.10 7.95
CA HIS A 196 21.31 -5.27 7.14
C HIS A 196 21.13 -3.78 7.44
N VAL A 197 19.88 -3.32 7.48
CA VAL A 197 19.55 -1.94 7.83
C VAL A 197 20.08 -1.59 9.23
N LEU A 198 19.77 -2.38 10.25
CA LEU A 198 20.20 -2.12 11.61
C LEU A 198 21.73 -2.10 11.75
N ASN A 199 22.45 -2.96 11.03
CA ASN A 199 23.91 -2.98 11.04
C ASN A 199 24.54 -1.81 10.28
N ALA A 200 23.80 -1.17 9.37
CA ALA A 200 24.25 0.01 8.65
C ALA A 200 24.15 1.28 9.49
N TYR A 201 23.39 1.27 10.60
CA TYR A 201 23.29 2.41 11.49
C TYR A 201 24.63 2.68 12.18
N PRO A 202 25.10 3.93 12.21
CA PRO A 202 26.34 4.29 12.89
C PRO A 202 26.21 4.09 14.41
N ALA A 203 27.31 3.68 15.06
CA ALA A 203 27.37 3.46 16.51
C ALA A 203 27.10 4.74 17.36
N GLN A 204 27.14 5.91 16.73
CA GLN A 204 26.79 7.21 17.35
C GLN A 204 25.64 7.82 16.56
N CYS A 205 24.43 7.74 17.12
CA CYS A 205 23.25 8.40 16.55
C CYS A 205 23.33 9.90 16.79
N THR A 206 23.25 10.71 15.75
CA THR A 206 22.86 12.11 15.81
C THR A 206 21.32 12.18 15.85
N ALA A 207 20.75 13.32 16.27
CA ALA A 207 19.30 13.47 16.49
C ALA A 207 18.39 13.06 15.31
N ARG A 208 18.92 12.92 14.09
CA ARG A 208 18.20 12.47 12.88
C ARG A 208 18.37 10.99 12.53
N GLN A 209 18.88 10.17 13.43
CA GLN A 209 19.23 8.76 13.16
C GLN A 209 18.39 7.78 13.99
N PHE A 210 17.21 8.21 14.44
CA PHE A 210 16.25 7.37 15.17
C PHE A 210 15.21 6.67 14.27
N ASP A 211 15.48 6.51 12.99
CA ASP A 211 14.58 5.80 12.05
C ASP A 211 14.46 4.30 12.29
#